data_139a3fbdd4d6dbb1e2378729ea2fe8eb
#
_entry.id   139a3fbdd4d6dbb1e2378729ea2fe8eb
#
_cell.length_a   1.000
_cell.length_b   1.000
_cell.length_c   1.000
_cell.angle_alpha   90.00
_cell.angle_beta   90.00
_cell.angle_gamma   90.00
#
_symmetry.space_group_name_H-M   'P 1'
#
loop_
_entity.id
_entity.type
_entity.pdbx_description
1 polymer ?
#
loop_
_entity_poly.entity_id
_entity_poly.type
_entity_poly.pdbx_seq_one_letter_code
_entity_poly.pdbx_strand_id
1 'polypeptide(L)'
;MPSATGELSLEYQGKTPERFPMKSSNLILHALRFAAERLDVPPPTGHVAVESEIPIGVGLGSSAAAVTAGLLLGVQHSGKEVTPELLLRWAEEIEGHIDNAAAAYHGGLVLALSNNVERVVVAKTSFPESIRLVIVTPSITVPTHQAREVLPKKYDRADVLHTLQRTSLLAATCFSGNFDLFPELFQDKLHQPYRQQLVPGMEECLGLRLPGLLGVAISGSGSSVIAFTTNGEVRVAEELQRFFASEGVQTEAIFTTADNNGAGVTRELVPLVERLGAVLQKLEK
;
A
#
# COMPACT_ATOMS: atom_id res chain seq x y z
N MET A 1 10.64 19.36 15.47
CA MET A 1 11.57 20.37 16.07
C MET A 1 12.69 20.62 15.08
N PRO A 2 13.22 21.84 14.93
CA PRO A 2 14.46 22.03 14.17
C PRO A 2 15.56 21.19 14.83
N SER A 3 16.28 20.39 14.04
CA SER A 3 17.44 19.70 14.56
C SER A 3 18.51 20.75 14.92
N ALA A 4 19.29 20.51 15.96
CA ALA A 4 20.40 21.41 16.34
C ALA A 4 21.46 21.53 15.23
N THR A 5 21.46 20.64 14.25
CA THR A 5 22.38 20.58 13.10
C THR A 5 21.80 21.15 11.79
N GLY A 6 20.52 21.58 11.78
CA GLY A 6 19.83 21.98 10.55
C GLY A 6 19.54 20.83 9.58
N GLU A 7 19.79 19.58 9.96
CA GLU A 7 19.49 18.41 9.17
C GLU A 7 18.14 17.81 9.48
N LEU A 8 17.56 17.11 8.50
CA LEU A 8 16.33 16.38 8.63
C LEU A 8 16.61 15.04 9.31
N SER A 9 16.00 14.81 10.48
CA SER A 9 16.09 13.57 11.24
C SER A 9 14.81 12.75 11.14
N LEU A 10 14.91 11.45 11.39
CA LEU A 10 13.81 10.49 11.26
C LEU A 10 13.74 9.59 12.48
N GLU A 11 12.55 9.38 13.01
CA GLU A 11 12.23 8.38 14.03
C GLU A 11 11.11 7.48 13.52
N TYR A 12 11.19 6.18 13.78
CA TYR A 12 10.18 5.22 13.37
C TYR A 12 9.68 4.41 14.56
N GLN A 13 8.36 4.29 14.64
CA GLN A 13 7.66 3.40 15.54
C GLN A 13 6.62 2.61 14.74
N GLY A 14 6.65 1.28 14.80
CA GLY A 14 5.65 0.47 14.08
C GLY A 14 6.08 -0.96 13.80
N LYS A 15 5.35 -1.59 12.89
CA LYS A 15 5.59 -2.96 12.45
C LYS A 15 6.91 -3.08 11.67
N THR A 16 7.59 -4.22 11.85
CA THR A 16 8.86 -4.55 11.16
C THR A 16 9.93 -3.45 11.22
N PRO A 17 10.28 -2.94 12.42
CA PRO A 17 11.23 -1.84 12.58
C PRO A 17 12.62 -2.17 12.02
N GLU A 18 13.01 -3.44 12.01
CA GLU A 18 14.27 -3.94 11.45
C GLU A 18 14.37 -3.77 9.92
N ARG A 19 13.23 -3.62 9.25
CA ARG A 19 13.15 -3.39 7.79
C ARG A 19 13.03 -1.92 7.42
N PHE A 20 12.84 -1.03 8.40
CA PHE A 20 12.65 0.39 8.13
C PHE A 20 13.99 1.08 7.85
N PRO A 21 14.18 1.68 6.67
CA PRO A 21 15.43 2.36 6.34
C PRO A 21 15.55 3.69 7.09
N MET A 22 16.47 3.80 8.04
CA MET A 22 16.66 4.98 8.89
C MET A 22 17.53 6.10 8.26
N LYS A 23 18.09 5.89 7.05
CA LYS A 23 19.07 6.80 6.41
C LYS A 23 18.52 7.42 5.12
N SER A 24 19.41 7.96 4.31
CA SER A 24 19.14 8.63 3.03
C SER A 24 18.34 7.81 2.01
N SER A 25 18.32 6.48 2.15
CA SER A 25 17.48 5.58 1.35
C SER A 25 16.02 5.52 1.81
N ASN A 26 15.62 6.25 2.86
CA ASN A 26 14.24 6.28 3.32
C ASN A 26 13.35 7.01 2.31
N LEU A 27 12.28 6.34 1.87
CA LEU A 27 11.39 6.85 0.83
C LEU A 27 10.60 8.08 1.27
N ILE A 28 10.24 8.20 2.55
CA ILE A 28 9.54 9.39 3.07
C ILE A 28 10.45 10.62 2.93
N LEU A 29 11.71 10.51 3.39
CA LEU A 29 12.67 11.60 3.30
C LEU A 29 13.05 11.93 1.86
N HIS A 30 13.14 10.90 1.00
CA HIS A 30 13.39 11.08 -0.41
C HIS A 30 12.26 11.85 -1.08
N ALA A 31 11.02 11.40 -0.93
CA ALA A 31 9.85 12.02 -1.52
C ALA A 31 9.61 13.46 -1.00
N LEU A 32 9.87 13.70 0.28
CA LEU A 32 9.79 15.02 0.88
C LEU A 32 10.80 16.00 0.26
N ARG A 33 12.06 15.58 0.08
CA ARG A 33 13.09 16.39 -0.58
C ARG A 33 12.79 16.59 -2.06
N PHE A 34 12.34 15.54 -2.73
CA PHE A 34 11.90 15.58 -4.13
C PHE A 34 10.81 16.63 -4.35
N ALA A 35 9.78 16.67 -3.51
CA ALA A 35 8.72 17.67 -3.61
C ALA A 35 9.23 19.10 -3.35
N ALA A 36 10.12 19.28 -2.37
CA ALA A 36 10.75 20.59 -2.09
C ALA A 36 11.56 21.10 -3.30
N GLU A 37 12.35 20.23 -3.93
CA GLU A 37 13.10 20.53 -5.14
C GLU A 37 12.19 20.91 -6.31
N ARG A 38 11.14 20.12 -6.58
CA ARG A 38 10.15 20.38 -7.62
C ARG A 38 9.39 21.69 -7.43
N LEU A 39 9.25 22.12 -6.19
CA LEU A 39 8.57 23.36 -5.82
C LEU A 39 9.52 24.53 -5.65
N ASP A 40 10.82 24.35 -5.91
CA ASP A 40 11.85 25.38 -5.78
C ASP A 40 11.79 26.07 -4.41
N VAL A 41 11.87 25.26 -3.34
CA VAL A 41 11.94 25.73 -1.96
C VAL A 41 13.15 25.11 -1.26
N PRO A 42 13.69 25.78 -0.21
CA PRO A 42 14.81 25.25 0.55
C PRO A 42 14.58 23.84 1.05
N PRO A 43 15.63 23.00 1.15
CA PRO A 43 15.49 21.67 1.71
C PRO A 43 14.85 21.72 3.10
N PRO A 44 13.90 20.81 3.39
CA PRO A 44 13.25 20.77 4.70
C PRO A 44 14.26 20.40 5.79
N THR A 45 14.07 21.01 6.96
CA THR A 45 14.86 20.76 8.16
C THR A 45 13.90 20.39 9.30
N GLY A 46 14.40 19.64 10.28
CA GLY A 46 13.59 19.30 11.46
C GLY A 46 13.55 17.81 11.76
N HIS A 47 12.46 17.36 12.36
CA HIS A 47 12.27 15.98 12.79
C HIS A 47 10.98 15.41 12.19
N VAL A 48 11.09 14.24 11.56
CA VAL A 48 9.97 13.45 11.05
C VAL A 48 9.79 12.24 11.96
N ALA A 49 8.68 12.19 12.68
CA ALA A 49 8.26 10.99 13.40
C ALA A 49 7.29 10.21 12.53
N VAL A 50 7.56 8.92 12.37
CA VAL A 50 6.75 7.99 11.57
C VAL A 50 6.18 6.94 12.49
N GLU A 51 4.85 6.84 12.49
CA GLU A 51 4.12 5.76 13.14
C GLU A 51 3.40 4.94 12.06
N SER A 52 3.60 3.61 12.02
CA SER A 52 3.03 2.77 10.97
C SER A 52 2.72 1.36 11.45
N GLU A 53 1.51 0.91 11.16
CA GLU A 53 1.08 -0.48 11.33
C GLU A 53 1.22 -1.31 10.05
N ILE A 54 1.67 -0.71 8.93
CA ILE A 54 1.83 -1.40 7.65
C ILE A 54 3.13 -2.22 7.68
N PRO A 55 3.08 -3.55 7.59
CA PRO A 55 4.28 -4.38 7.47
C PRO A 55 5.04 -4.07 6.18
N ILE A 56 6.38 -3.96 6.30
CA ILE A 56 7.23 -3.53 5.19
C ILE A 56 7.63 -4.71 4.29
N GLY A 57 7.47 -4.54 2.96
CA GLY A 57 8.00 -5.47 1.96
C GLY A 57 7.19 -6.76 1.78
N VAL A 58 5.91 -6.74 2.11
CA VAL A 58 5.01 -7.92 2.04
C VAL A 58 3.79 -7.71 1.12
N GLY A 59 3.82 -6.71 0.25
CA GLY A 59 2.76 -6.47 -0.73
C GLY A 59 1.60 -5.61 -0.23
N LEU A 60 1.73 -4.93 0.92
CA LEU A 60 0.69 -4.08 1.50
C LEU A 60 0.85 -2.58 1.18
N GLY A 61 1.62 -2.24 0.16
CA GLY A 61 1.73 -0.85 -0.32
C GLY A 61 2.55 0.08 0.59
N SER A 62 3.40 -0.45 1.49
CA SER A 62 4.20 0.38 2.42
C SER A 62 5.10 1.39 1.70
N SER A 63 5.63 1.06 0.52
CA SER A 63 6.44 1.96 -0.31
C SER A 63 5.61 3.16 -0.79
N ALA A 64 4.47 2.89 -1.41
CA ALA A 64 3.57 3.92 -1.93
C ALA A 64 2.99 4.81 -0.82
N ALA A 65 2.67 4.24 0.35
CA ALA A 65 2.27 5.02 1.52
C ALA A 65 3.39 5.96 1.99
N ALA A 66 4.64 5.47 2.03
CA ALA A 66 5.81 6.26 2.39
C ALA A 66 6.06 7.41 1.39
N VAL A 67 5.99 7.12 0.08
CA VAL A 67 6.15 8.13 -0.97
C VAL A 67 5.04 9.17 -0.90
N THR A 68 3.78 8.74 -0.78
CA THR A 68 2.63 9.65 -0.67
C THR A 68 2.76 10.56 0.55
N ALA A 69 3.11 10.01 1.71
CA ALA A 69 3.32 10.79 2.94
C ALA A 69 4.46 11.80 2.78
N GLY A 70 5.60 11.37 2.20
CA GLY A 70 6.74 12.25 1.97
C GLY A 70 6.42 13.40 1.00
N LEU A 71 5.72 13.13 -0.09
CA LEU A 71 5.27 14.15 -1.06
C LEU A 71 4.32 15.16 -0.40
N LEU A 72 3.33 14.69 0.36
CA LEU A 72 2.39 15.54 1.08
C LEU A 72 3.10 16.44 2.10
N LEU A 73 4.07 15.89 2.86
CA LEU A 73 4.89 16.68 3.77
C LEU A 73 5.72 17.73 3.03
N GLY A 74 6.28 17.41 1.86
CA GLY A 74 7.04 18.35 1.04
C GLY A 74 6.17 19.48 0.47
N VAL A 75 4.97 19.15 0.01
CA VAL A 75 3.98 20.15 -0.42
C VAL A 75 3.60 21.05 0.75
N GLN A 76 3.30 20.47 1.91
CA GLN A 76 2.97 21.23 3.13
C GLN A 76 4.12 22.15 3.57
N HIS A 77 5.38 21.66 3.48
CA HIS A 77 6.56 22.45 3.78
C HIS A 77 6.70 23.67 2.86
N SER A 78 6.40 23.50 1.57
CA SER A 78 6.53 24.55 0.58
C SER A 78 5.50 25.67 0.73
N GLY A 79 4.36 25.40 1.36
CA GLY A 79 3.22 26.30 1.43
C GLY A 79 2.53 26.55 0.07
N LYS A 80 2.92 25.82 -0.98
CA LYS A 80 2.34 25.92 -2.33
C LYS A 80 1.21 24.90 -2.51
N GLU A 81 0.28 25.18 -3.40
CA GLU A 81 -0.77 24.24 -3.79
C GLU A 81 -0.27 23.35 -4.92
N VAL A 82 -0.59 22.07 -4.83
CA VAL A 82 -0.27 21.04 -5.83
C VAL A 82 -1.53 20.23 -6.10
N THR A 83 -1.86 20.04 -7.38
CA THR A 83 -3.02 19.22 -7.73
C THR A 83 -2.76 17.74 -7.45
N PRO A 84 -3.83 16.96 -7.17
CA PRO A 84 -3.71 15.51 -6.98
C PRO A 84 -2.99 14.81 -8.15
N GLU A 85 -3.30 15.21 -9.38
CA GLU A 85 -2.70 14.63 -10.58
C GLU A 85 -1.18 14.87 -10.63
N LEU A 86 -0.72 16.07 -10.26
CA LEU A 86 0.70 16.40 -10.23
C LEU A 86 1.42 15.61 -9.13
N LEU A 87 0.81 15.49 -7.94
CA LEU A 87 1.35 14.70 -6.83
C LEU A 87 1.48 13.22 -7.23
N LEU A 88 0.47 12.65 -7.89
CA LEU A 88 0.49 11.27 -8.35
C LEU A 88 1.52 11.03 -9.46
N ARG A 89 1.76 12.00 -10.33
CA ARG A 89 2.86 11.93 -11.30
C ARG A 89 4.22 11.89 -10.61
N TRP A 90 4.43 12.68 -9.58
CA TRP A 90 5.65 12.64 -8.79
C TRP A 90 5.81 11.29 -8.07
N ALA A 91 4.71 10.73 -7.55
CA ALA A 91 4.74 9.40 -6.96
C ALA A 91 5.12 8.32 -7.98
N GLU A 92 4.57 8.38 -9.20
CA GLU A 92 4.91 7.48 -10.30
C GLU A 92 6.38 7.61 -10.72
N GLU A 93 6.92 8.83 -10.75
CA GLU A 93 8.33 9.08 -11.08
C GLU A 93 9.27 8.42 -10.05
N ILE A 94 8.88 8.38 -8.78
CA ILE A 94 9.66 7.75 -7.70
C ILE A 94 9.48 6.22 -7.69
N GLU A 95 8.24 5.73 -7.84
CA GLU A 95 7.88 4.31 -7.68
C GLU A 95 7.95 3.50 -9.00
N GLY A 96 7.84 4.18 -10.15
CA GLY A 96 7.72 3.54 -11.46
C GLY A 96 6.33 2.98 -11.78
N HIS A 97 5.32 3.25 -10.94
CA HIS A 97 3.91 2.89 -11.14
C HIS A 97 3.00 3.77 -10.29
N ILE A 98 1.76 3.97 -10.75
CA ILE A 98 0.83 4.93 -10.14
C ILE A 98 -0.22 4.28 -9.23
N ASP A 99 -0.53 3.00 -9.43
CA ASP A 99 -1.68 2.29 -8.86
C ASP A 99 -1.74 2.36 -7.33
N ASN A 100 -0.68 1.94 -6.65
CA ASN A 100 -0.60 1.92 -5.19
C ASN A 100 -0.59 3.33 -4.59
N ALA A 101 0.11 4.28 -5.24
CA ALA A 101 0.14 5.67 -4.78
C ALA A 101 -1.23 6.34 -4.93
N ALA A 102 -1.96 6.06 -6.03
CA ALA A 102 -3.30 6.55 -6.22
C ALA A 102 -4.27 6.00 -5.17
N ALA A 103 -4.16 4.70 -4.83
CA ALA A 103 -4.95 4.09 -3.76
C ALA A 103 -4.63 4.70 -2.39
N ALA A 104 -3.35 4.87 -2.05
CA ALA A 104 -2.91 5.47 -0.79
C ALA A 104 -3.38 6.93 -0.67
N TYR A 105 -3.36 7.69 -1.76
CA TYR A 105 -3.77 9.09 -1.76
C TYR A 105 -5.29 9.24 -1.67
N HIS A 106 -6.05 8.49 -2.47
CA HIS A 106 -7.50 8.69 -2.59
C HIS A 106 -8.33 7.86 -1.60
N GLY A 107 -7.87 6.68 -1.19
CA GLY A 107 -8.67 5.70 -0.44
C GLY A 107 -9.77 5.05 -1.27
N GLY A 108 -10.42 4.02 -0.72
CA GLY A 108 -11.44 3.24 -1.40
C GLY A 108 -10.88 2.33 -2.51
N LEU A 109 -11.71 2.01 -3.48
CA LEU A 109 -11.25 1.36 -4.71
C LEU A 109 -10.85 2.42 -5.72
N VAL A 110 -9.62 2.34 -6.19
CA VAL A 110 -9.04 3.29 -7.13
C VAL A 110 -8.55 2.57 -8.38
N LEU A 111 -8.98 3.06 -9.52
CA LEU A 111 -8.43 2.72 -10.82
C LEU A 111 -7.67 3.93 -11.34
N ALA A 112 -6.38 3.76 -11.59
CA ALA A 112 -5.54 4.85 -12.07
C ALA A 112 -4.75 4.40 -13.28
N LEU A 113 -4.58 5.32 -14.23
CA LEU A 113 -3.68 5.18 -15.36
C LEU A 113 -2.94 6.48 -15.61
N SER A 114 -1.71 6.35 -16.05
CA SER A 114 -0.90 7.44 -16.59
C SER A 114 -0.64 7.17 -18.05
N ASN A 115 -0.92 8.14 -18.89
CA ASN A 115 -0.48 8.10 -20.28
C ASN A 115 0.81 8.93 -20.39
N ASN A 116 1.80 8.34 -21.00
CA ASN A 116 3.23 8.66 -21.05
C ASN A 116 3.65 10.14 -21.14
N VAL A 117 2.76 11.11 -21.17
CA VAL A 117 3.17 12.49 -21.43
C VAL A 117 2.61 13.51 -20.45
N GLU A 118 1.37 13.47 -20.02
CA GLU A 118 0.87 14.62 -19.24
C GLU A 118 -0.37 14.39 -18.37
N ARG A 119 -1.09 13.28 -18.51
CA ARG A 119 -2.38 13.11 -17.86
C ARG A 119 -2.45 11.87 -16.99
N VAL A 120 -2.69 12.08 -15.70
CA VAL A 120 -3.17 11.05 -14.78
C VAL A 120 -4.68 11.02 -14.83
N VAL A 121 -5.25 9.84 -14.99
CA VAL A 121 -6.70 9.63 -14.93
C VAL A 121 -7.01 8.70 -13.77
N VAL A 122 -7.90 9.14 -12.90
CA VAL A 122 -8.31 8.39 -11.71
C VAL A 122 -9.82 8.24 -11.70
N ALA A 123 -10.28 7.01 -11.46
CA ALA A 123 -11.65 6.71 -11.11
C ALA A 123 -11.68 6.10 -9.71
N LYS A 124 -12.48 6.66 -8.81
CA LYS A 124 -12.63 6.24 -7.42
C LYS A 124 -14.08 5.88 -7.12
N THR A 125 -14.26 4.82 -6.34
CA THR A 125 -15.54 4.53 -5.67
C THR A 125 -15.27 4.06 -4.24
N SER A 126 -16.23 4.24 -3.34
CA SER A 126 -16.14 3.69 -1.99
C SER A 126 -16.20 2.17 -2.04
N PHE A 127 -15.35 1.52 -1.26
CA PHE A 127 -15.43 0.08 -1.06
C PHE A 127 -16.38 -0.21 0.11
N PRO A 128 -17.27 -1.22 0.02
CA PRO A 128 -18.28 -1.46 1.06
C PRO A 128 -17.66 -1.85 2.40
N GLU A 129 -18.09 -1.21 3.46
CA GLU A 129 -17.69 -1.54 4.83
C GLU A 129 -18.20 -2.93 5.28
N SER A 130 -19.26 -3.45 4.64
CA SER A 130 -19.79 -4.79 4.86
C SER A 130 -18.87 -5.90 4.35
N ILE A 131 -17.91 -5.58 3.48
CA ILE A 131 -16.90 -6.53 3.02
C ILE A 131 -15.67 -6.37 3.93
N ARG A 132 -15.42 -7.41 4.72
CA ARG A 132 -14.26 -7.50 5.59
C ARG A 132 -13.05 -8.00 4.83
N LEU A 133 -11.88 -7.51 5.20
CA LEU A 133 -10.60 -7.89 4.61
C LEU A 133 -9.82 -8.73 5.62
N VAL A 134 -9.42 -9.91 5.21
CA VAL A 134 -8.52 -10.79 5.97
C VAL A 134 -7.22 -10.86 5.20
N ILE A 135 -6.15 -10.35 5.79
CA ILE A 135 -4.82 -10.35 5.19
C ILE A 135 -3.98 -11.36 5.98
N VAL A 136 -3.39 -12.33 5.29
CA VAL A 136 -2.44 -13.25 5.90
C VAL A 136 -1.06 -13.01 5.28
N THR A 137 -0.12 -12.63 6.14
CA THR A 137 1.24 -12.28 5.78
C THR A 137 2.20 -13.38 6.20
N PRO A 138 2.81 -14.11 5.25
CA PRO A 138 3.84 -15.10 5.56
C PRO A 138 5.15 -14.43 5.97
N SER A 139 5.95 -15.14 6.76
CA SER A 139 7.30 -14.69 7.17
C SER A 139 8.30 -14.55 6.01
N ILE A 140 7.92 -15.05 4.83
CA ILE A 140 8.69 -14.95 3.59
C ILE A 140 8.45 -13.59 2.94
N THR A 141 9.52 -12.91 2.53
CA THR A 141 9.45 -11.68 1.73
C THR A 141 9.78 -11.96 0.27
N VAL A 142 8.99 -11.38 -0.63
CA VAL A 142 9.25 -11.43 -2.07
C VAL A 142 9.57 -10.00 -2.54
N PRO A 143 10.83 -9.72 -2.92
CA PRO A 143 11.19 -8.42 -3.48
C PRO A 143 10.37 -8.14 -4.74
N THR A 144 9.91 -6.90 -4.92
CA THR A 144 9.05 -6.51 -6.05
C THR A 144 9.70 -6.80 -7.42
N HIS A 145 11.03 -6.64 -7.54
CA HIS A 145 11.74 -6.98 -8.79
C HIS A 145 11.63 -8.48 -9.09
N GLN A 146 11.81 -9.36 -8.10
CA GLN A 146 11.66 -10.81 -8.28
C GLN A 146 10.23 -11.19 -8.67
N ALA A 147 9.22 -10.56 -8.06
CA ALA A 147 7.82 -10.77 -8.43
C ALA A 147 7.47 -10.28 -9.84
N ARG A 148 8.30 -9.40 -10.43
CA ARG A 148 8.18 -8.98 -11.83
C ARG A 148 8.97 -9.88 -12.79
N GLU A 149 10.12 -10.36 -12.38
CA GLU A 149 10.98 -11.23 -13.21
C GLU A 149 10.36 -12.59 -13.53
N VAL A 150 9.50 -13.13 -12.65
CA VAL A 150 8.80 -14.40 -12.90
C VAL A 150 7.68 -14.27 -13.93
N LEU A 151 7.28 -13.06 -14.29
CA LEU A 151 6.22 -12.85 -15.27
C LEU A 151 6.73 -13.11 -16.70
N PRO A 152 5.98 -13.84 -17.54
CA PRO A 152 6.38 -14.08 -18.92
C PRO A 152 6.36 -12.79 -19.73
N LYS A 153 7.24 -12.70 -20.73
CA LYS A 153 7.27 -11.57 -21.67
C LYS A 153 6.11 -11.58 -22.68
N LYS A 154 5.44 -12.71 -22.84
CA LYS A 154 4.30 -12.92 -23.75
C LYS A 154 3.28 -13.80 -23.06
N TYR A 155 2.01 -13.55 -23.36
CA TYR A 155 0.87 -14.30 -22.82
C TYR A 155 0.01 -14.84 -23.97
N ASP A 156 -0.65 -15.95 -23.72
CA ASP A 156 -1.64 -16.47 -24.63
C ASP A 156 -2.86 -15.54 -24.70
N ARG A 157 -3.38 -15.35 -25.90
CA ARG A 157 -4.56 -14.49 -26.13
C ARG A 157 -5.75 -14.88 -25.24
N ALA A 158 -5.95 -16.19 -25.03
CA ALA A 158 -7.04 -16.68 -24.19
C ALA A 158 -6.90 -16.22 -22.73
N ASP A 159 -5.70 -16.25 -22.16
CA ASP A 159 -5.42 -15.83 -20.80
C ASP A 159 -5.53 -14.31 -20.63
N VAL A 160 -5.10 -13.54 -21.63
CA VAL A 160 -5.30 -12.08 -21.65
C VAL A 160 -6.79 -11.75 -21.67
N LEU A 161 -7.59 -12.35 -22.55
CA LEU A 161 -9.03 -12.13 -22.61
C LEU A 161 -9.73 -12.54 -21.31
N HIS A 162 -9.35 -13.68 -20.74
CA HIS A 162 -9.88 -14.16 -19.45
C HIS A 162 -9.68 -13.14 -18.34
N THR A 163 -8.47 -12.60 -18.19
CA THR A 163 -8.17 -11.62 -17.12
C THR A 163 -8.81 -10.26 -17.40
N LEU A 164 -8.80 -9.76 -18.65
CA LEU A 164 -9.44 -8.50 -19.02
C LEU A 164 -10.94 -8.50 -18.73
N GLN A 165 -11.64 -9.59 -19.07
CA GLN A 165 -13.08 -9.74 -18.79
C GLN A 165 -13.37 -9.63 -17.28
N ARG A 166 -12.58 -10.31 -16.45
CA ARG A 166 -12.73 -10.29 -14.98
C ARG A 166 -12.38 -8.95 -14.39
N THR A 167 -11.29 -8.35 -14.82
CA THR A 167 -10.88 -7.01 -14.35
C THR A 167 -11.92 -5.95 -14.70
N SER A 168 -12.46 -5.99 -15.93
CA SER A 168 -13.52 -5.07 -16.34
C SER A 168 -14.80 -5.27 -15.53
N LEU A 169 -15.16 -6.55 -15.29
CA LEU A 169 -16.35 -6.86 -14.50
C LEU A 169 -16.14 -6.53 -13.01
N LEU A 170 -14.94 -6.71 -12.46
CA LEU A 170 -14.60 -6.29 -11.10
C LEU A 170 -14.80 -4.79 -10.92
N ALA A 171 -14.27 -3.98 -11.84
CA ALA A 171 -14.50 -2.54 -11.84
C ALA A 171 -15.99 -2.20 -11.89
N ALA A 172 -16.73 -2.77 -12.85
CA ALA A 172 -18.17 -2.54 -13.00
C ALA A 172 -18.94 -2.95 -11.74
N THR A 173 -18.61 -4.10 -11.14
CA THR A 173 -19.20 -4.60 -9.89
C THR A 173 -18.99 -3.63 -8.73
N CYS A 174 -17.79 -3.11 -8.56
CA CYS A 174 -17.48 -2.16 -7.49
C CYS A 174 -18.21 -0.83 -7.69
N PHE A 175 -18.30 -0.33 -8.92
CA PHE A 175 -19.01 0.93 -9.21
C PHE A 175 -20.52 0.80 -9.16
N SER A 176 -21.08 -0.39 -9.45
CA SER A 176 -22.54 -0.65 -9.39
C SER A 176 -23.02 -1.13 -8.02
N GLY A 177 -22.11 -1.58 -7.15
CA GLY A 177 -22.45 -2.16 -5.85
C GLY A 177 -23.00 -3.60 -5.92
N ASN A 178 -22.89 -4.29 -7.06
CA ASN A 178 -23.39 -5.67 -7.22
C ASN A 178 -22.29 -6.70 -6.87
N PHE A 179 -22.06 -6.92 -5.59
CA PHE A 179 -20.97 -7.77 -5.09
C PHE A 179 -21.23 -9.28 -5.17
N ASP A 180 -22.40 -9.73 -5.60
CA ASP A 180 -22.72 -11.15 -5.80
C ASP A 180 -21.83 -11.80 -6.86
N LEU A 181 -21.26 -11.00 -7.76
CA LEU A 181 -20.36 -11.47 -8.82
C LEU A 181 -18.91 -11.68 -8.35
N PHE A 182 -18.54 -11.20 -7.17
CA PHE A 182 -17.17 -11.25 -6.66
C PHE A 182 -16.49 -12.62 -6.74
N PRO A 183 -17.16 -13.75 -6.39
CA PRO A 183 -16.50 -15.06 -6.40
C PRO A 183 -15.91 -15.47 -7.74
N GLU A 184 -16.39 -14.91 -8.85
CA GLU A 184 -15.92 -15.22 -10.20
C GLU A 184 -14.76 -14.31 -10.69
N LEU A 185 -14.43 -13.25 -9.94
CA LEU A 185 -13.60 -12.15 -10.45
C LEU A 185 -12.12 -12.27 -10.11
N PHE A 186 -11.75 -13.09 -9.12
CA PHE A 186 -10.37 -13.19 -8.61
C PHE A 186 -9.49 -14.21 -9.35
N GLN A 187 -9.99 -14.81 -10.43
CA GLN A 187 -9.26 -15.77 -11.25
C GLN A 187 -8.37 -15.04 -12.26
N ASP A 188 -7.22 -14.56 -11.82
CA ASP A 188 -6.20 -13.95 -12.69
C ASP A 188 -5.34 -15.02 -13.37
N LYS A 189 -4.94 -14.77 -14.60
CA LYS A 189 -4.02 -15.62 -15.39
C LYS A 189 -2.75 -14.90 -15.84
N LEU A 190 -2.60 -13.61 -15.47
CA LEU A 190 -1.45 -12.82 -15.92
C LEU A 190 -0.39 -12.64 -14.82
N HIS A 191 -0.76 -12.71 -13.55
CA HIS A 191 0.15 -12.47 -12.43
C HIS A 191 0.16 -13.62 -11.43
N GLN A 192 -1.01 -13.99 -10.88
CA GLN A 192 -1.10 -14.94 -9.77
C GLN A 192 -0.51 -16.31 -10.08
N PRO A 193 -0.72 -16.94 -11.25
CA PRO A 193 -0.17 -18.27 -11.56
C PRO A 193 1.37 -18.33 -11.54
N TYR A 194 2.02 -17.20 -11.78
CA TYR A 194 3.48 -17.10 -11.77
C TYR A 194 4.00 -16.75 -10.38
N ARG A 195 3.35 -15.80 -9.71
CA ARG A 195 3.77 -15.31 -8.38
C ARG A 195 3.49 -16.29 -7.26
N GLN A 196 2.43 -17.10 -7.35
CA GLN A 196 2.12 -18.12 -6.35
C GLN A 196 3.26 -19.11 -6.11
N GLN A 197 4.10 -19.34 -7.13
CA GLN A 197 5.25 -20.23 -7.05
C GLN A 197 6.38 -19.68 -6.17
N LEU A 198 6.37 -18.39 -5.84
CA LEU A 198 7.38 -17.74 -5.00
C LEU A 198 7.15 -17.95 -3.50
N VAL A 199 5.95 -18.38 -3.11
CA VAL A 199 5.56 -18.52 -1.71
C VAL A 199 4.84 -19.86 -1.52
N PRO A 200 5.46 -20.84 -0.82
CA PRO A 200 4.83 -22.13 -0.54
C PRO A 200 3.48 -21.95 0.17
N GLY A 201 2.46 -22.71 -0.23
CA GLY A 201 1.09 -22.63 0.31
C GLY A 201 0.21 -21.54 -0.33
N MET A 202 0.76 -20.71 -1.22
CA MET A 202 0.00 -19.63 -1.87
C MET A 202 -1.05 -20.15 -2.85
N GLU A 203 -0.75 -21.20 -3.59
CA GLU A 203 -1.68 -21.80 -4.55
C GLU A 203 -2.95 -22.31 -3.86
N GLU A 204 -2.81 -23.00 -2.74
CA GLU A 204 -3.91 -23.50 -1.92
C GLU A 204 -4.73 -22.34 -1.35
N CYS A 205 -4.08 -21.26 -0.93
CA CYS A 205 -4.76 -20.05 -0.46
C CYS A 205 -5.65 -19.44 -1.55
N LEU A 206 -5.15 -19.30 -2.77
CA LEU A 206 -5.91 -18.76 -3.91
C LEU A 206 -7.08 -19.68 -4.32
N GLY A 207 -6.94 -20.98 -4.06
CA GLY A 207 -7.96 -21.98 -4.27
C GLY A 207 -9.04 -22.05 -3.19
N LEU A 208 -8.90 -21.37 -2.05
CA LEU A 208 -9.82 -21.47 -0.92
C LEU A 208 -11.25 -21.08 -1.30
N ARG A 209 -12.22 -21.90 -0.88
CA ARG A 209 -13.66 -21.64 -1.03
C ARG A 209 -14.36 -21.93 0.29
N LEU A 210 -15.04 -20.95 0.83
CA LEU A 210 -15.81 -21.04 2.08
C LEU A 210 -17.12 -20.24 1.94
N PRO A 211 -18.18 -20.62 2.69
CA PRO A 211 -19.38 -19.79 2.78
C PRO A 211 -19.05 -18.39 3.29
N GLY A 212 -19.51 -17.36 2.59
CA GLY A 212 -19.23 -15.95 2.90
C GLY A 212 -17.92 -15.41 2.35
N LEU A 213 -16.99 -16.27 1.90
CA LEU A 213 -15.77 -15.86 1.22
C LEU A 213 -16.11 -15.44 -0.22
N LEU A 214 -15.82 -14.19 -0.55
CA LEU A 214 -16.07 -13.60 -1.86
C LEU A 214 -14.90 -13.80 -2.83
N GLY A 215 -13.68 -13.93 -2.32
CA GLY A 215 -12.51 -14.17 -3.14
C GLY A 215 -11.21 -14.02 -2.37
N VAL A 216 -10.14 -14.55 -2.97
CA VAL A 216 -8.79 -14.48 -2.44
C VAL A 216 -7.85 -14.05 -3.57
N ALA A 217 -6.92 -13.17 -3.26
CA ALA A 217 -5.91 -12.69 -4.21
C ALA A 217 -4.56 -12.49 -3.53
N ILE A 218 -3.49 -12.47 -4.31
CA ILE A 218 -2.20 -11.99 -3.86
C ILE A 218 -2.29 -10.48 -3.67
N SER A 219 -1.84 -9.99 -2.53
CA SER A 219 -1.80 -8.55 -2.25
C SER A 219 -0.59 -7.91 -2.94
N GLY A 220 -0.84 -7.04 -3.92
CA GLY A 220 0.21 -6.37 -4.69
C GLY A 220 1.18 -7.36 -5.36
N SER A 221 2.48 -7.23 -5.07
CA SER A 221 3.51 -8.17 -5.55
C SER A 221 3.62 -9.46 -4.72
N GLY A 222 2.89 -9.56 -3.62
CA GLY A 222 3.05 -10.59 -2.58
C GLY A 222 4.09 -10.09 -1.55
N SER A 223 4.38 -10.87 -0.57
CA SER A 223 4.03 -12.26 -0.23
C SER A 223 2.66 -12.44 0.45
N SER A 224 2.01 -11.37 0.90
CA SER A 224 0.72 -11.47 1.57
C SER A 224 -0.40 -11.90 0.62
N VAL A 225 -1.38 -12.60 1.18
CA VAL A 225 -2.65 -12.91 0.54
C VAL A 225 -3.76 -12.09 1.21
N ILE A 226 -4.70 -11.61 0.40
CA ILE A 226 -5.88 -10.88 0.86
C ILE A 226 -7.14 -11.64 0.49
N ALA A 227 -8.00 -11.85 1.47
CA ALA A 227 -9.33 -12.44 1.30
C ALA A 227 -10.42 -11.41 1.58
N PHE A 228 -11.46 -11.45 0.76
CA PHE A 228 -12.64 -10.59 0.83
C PHE A 228 -13.79 -11.45 1.33
N THR A 229 -14.43 -11.08 2.44
CA THR A 229 -15.51 -11.89 3.04
C THR A 229 -16.62 -11.03 3.62
N THR A 230 -17.84 -11.56 3.63
CA THR A 230 -18.99 -10.92 4.26
C THR A 230 -19.18 -11.39 5.71
N ASN A 231 -18.55 -12.50 6.08
CA ASN A 231 -18.59 -13.06 7.43
C ASN A 231 -17.50 -14.14 7.59
N GLY A 232 -17.29 -14.62 8.82
CA GLY A 232 -16.42 -15.75 9.10
C GLY A 232 -14.92 -15.43 8.97
N GLU A 233 -14.49 -14.20 9.23
CA GLU A 233 -13.12 -13.71 9.08
C GLU A 233 -12.10 -14.60 9.79
N VAL A 234 -12.40 -15.02 11.02
CA VAL A 234 -11.51 -15.88 11.82
C VAL A 234 -11.29 -17.22 11.13
N ARG A 235 -12.37 -17.87 10.65
CA ARG A 235 -12.27 -19.13 9.93
C ARG A 235 -11.49 -18.99 8.61
N VAL A 236 -11.69 -17.89 7.89
CA VAL A 236 -10.92 -17.59 6.66
C VAL A 236 -9.45 -17.46 6.99
N ALA A 237 -9.09 -16.72 8.05
CA ALA A 237 -7.72 -16.57 8.49
C ALA A 237 -7.09 -17.92 8.88
N GLU A 238 -7.77 -18.72 9.68
CA GLU A 238 -7.30 -20.04 10.13
C GLU A 238 -7.01 -20.99 8.95
N GLU A 239 -7.90 -21.02 7.95
CA GLU A 239 -7.68 -21.87 6.76
C GLU A 239 -6.52 -21.38 5.91
N LEU A 240 -6.39 -20.06 5.68
CA LEU A 240 -5.25 -19.50 4.97
C LEU A 240 -3.93 -19.77 5.71
N GLN A 241 -3.90 -19.57 7.03
CA GLN A 241 -2.74 -19.84 7.86
C GLN A 241 -2.38 -21.33 7.87
N ARG A 242 -3.38 -22.23 7.84
CA ARG A 242 -3.18 -23.68 7.80
C ARG A 242 -2.45 -24.11 6.52
N PHE A 243 -2.77 -23.52 5.35
CA PHE A 243 -2.05 -23.82 4.11
C PHE A 243 -0.57 -23.43 4.19
N PHE A 244 -0.28 -22.24 4.69
CA PHE A 244 1.12 -21.84 4.91
C PHE A 244 1.82 -22.72 5.96
N ALA A 245 1.13 -23.05 7.04
CA ALA A 245 1.71 -23.89 8.10
C ALA A 245 2.01 -25.31 7.62
N SER A 246 1.24 -25.90 6.69
CA SER A 246 1.54 -27.20 6.08
C SER A 246 2.86 -27.21 5.29
N GLU A 247 3.28 -26.04 4.82
CA GLU A 247 4.56 -25.82 4.14
C GLU A 247 5.67 -25.31 5.09
N GLY A 248 5.40 -25.30 6.41
CA GLY A 248 6.36 -24.85 7.42
C GLY A 248 6.53 -23.33 7.49
N VAL A 249 5.64 -22.55 6.88
CA VAL A 249 5.72 -21.09 6.82
C VAL A 249 4.89 -20.48 7.94
N GLN A 250 5.53 -19.64 8.77
CA GLN A 250 4.85 -18.86 9.80
C GLN A 250 4.11 -17.67 9.20
N THR A 251 3.00 -17.29 9.83
CA THR A 251 2.14 -16.21 9.32
C THR A 251 1.59 -15.31 10.41
N GLU A 252 1.28 -14.07 10.06
CA GLU A 252 0.48 -13.14 10.86
C GLU A 252 -0.84 -12.84 10.11
N ALA A 253 -1.98 -12.79 10.84
CA ALA A 253 -3.27 -12.40 10.27
C ALA A 253 -3.64 -10.99 10.73
N ILE A 254 -4.14 -10.19 9.78
CA ILE A 254 -4.65 -8.83 10.00
C ILE A 254 -6.10 -8.78 9.55
N PHE A 255 -6.98 -8.28 10.41
CA PHE A 255 -8.40 -8.08 10.12
C PHE A 255 -8.67 -6.60 9.97
N THR A 256 -9.23 -6.18 8.85
CA THR A 256 -9.44 -4.76 8.56
C THR A 256 -10.62 -4.54 7.61
N THR A 257 -10.84 -3.28 7.24
CA THR A 257 -11.74 -2.83 6.18
C THR A 257 -10.98 -1.88 5.26
N ALA A 258 -11.55 -1.56 4.11
CA ALA A 258 -10.99 -0.52 3.27
C ALA A 258 -11.18 0.86 3.91
N ASP A 259 -10.12 1.67 3.91
CA ASP A 259 -10.23 3.09 4.21
C ASP A 259 -10.71 3.84 2.96
N ASN A 260 -11.88 4.44 3.06
CA ASN A 260 -12.49 5.19 1.97
C ASN A 260 -12.07 6.67 1.90
N ASN A 261 -11.36 7.17 2.91
CA ASN A 261 -10.99 8.59 3.01
C ASN A 261 -9.68 8.91 2.27
N GLY A 262 -8.69 8.02 2.38
CA GLY A 262 -7.35 8.22 1.83
C GLY A 262 -6.47 9.14 2.69
N ALA A 263 -5.43 9.70 2.06
CA ALA A 263 -4.44 10.52 2.74
C ALA A 263 -5.01 11.89 3.12
N GLY A 264 -4.75 12.30 4.35
CA GLY A 264 -5.09 13.63 4.86
C GLY A 264 -3.87 14.33 5.46
N VAL A 265 -3.87 15.66 5.44
CA VAL A 265 -2.87 16.50 6.08
C VAL A 265 -3.56 17.42 7.06
N THR A 266 -3.16 17.37 8.34
CA THR A 266 -3.58 18.31 9.37
C THR A 266 -2.40 19.14 9.82
N ARG A 267 -2.64 20.41 10.15
CA ARG A 267 -1.63 21.32 10.69
C ARG A 267 -2.05 21.77 12.07
N GLU A 268 -1.28 21.36 13.06
CA GLU A 268 -1.43 21.82 14.43
C GLU A 268 -0.26 22.73 14.82
N LEU A 269 -0.59 23.88 15.42
CA LEU A 269 0.40 24.77 16.03
C LEU A 269 0.53 24.39 17.50
N VAL A 270 1.59 23.64 17.85
CA VAL A 270 1.89 23.34 19.25
C VAL A 270 2.51 24.59 19.89
N PRO A 271 1.92 25.11 20.97
CA PRO A 271 2.46 26.29 21.67
C PRO A 271 3.92 26.08 22.12
N LEU A 272 4.72 27.14 22.07
CA LEU A 272 6.16 27.08 22.38
C LEU A 272 6.43 26.52 23.80
N VAL A 273 5.52 26.77 24.73
CA VAL A 273 5.60 26.31 26.14
C VAL A 273 5.50 24.77 26.22
N GLU A 274 4.62 24.14 25.44
CA GLU A 274 4.49 22.68 25.41
C GLU A 274 5.69 22.03 24.72
N ARG A 275 6.25 22.69 23.70
CA ARG A 275 7.49 22.26 23.05
C ARG A 275 8.70 22.26 24.00
N LEU A 276 8.82 23.28 24.84
CA LEU A 276 9.90 23.39 25.84
C LEU A 276 9.70 22.38 26.98
N GLY A 277 8.48 22.12 27.43
CA GLY A 277 8.17 21.12 28.44
C GLY A 277 8.53 19.70 28.03
N ALA A 278 8.25 19.32 26.78
CA ALA A 278 8.60 18.00 26.24
C ALA A 278 10.13 17.81 26.08
N VAL A 279 10.87 18.89 25.83
CA VAL A 279 12.36 18.85 25.76
C VAL A 279 12.97 18.68 27.14
N LEU A 280 12.46 19.40 28.14
CA LEU A 280 12.96 19.32 29.52
C LEU A 280 12.72 17.92 30.13
N GLN A 281 11.57 17.31 29.90
CA GLN A 281 11.29 15.94 30.36
C GLN A 281 12.19 14.85 29.73
N LYS A 282 12.74 15.10 28.52
CA LYS A 282 13.70 14.19 27.87
C LYS A 282 15.13 14.38 28.35
N LEU A 283 15.46 15.53 28.96
CA LEU A 283 16.79 15.81 29.51
C LEU A 283 16.93 15.36 30.98
N GLU A 284 15.82 15.04 31.63
CA GLU A 284 15.78 14.54 33.02
C GLU A 284 15.74 12.98 33.11
N LYS A 285 15.77 12.29 31.98
CA LYS A 285 15.88 10.83 31.87
C LYS A 285 17.22 10.44 31.22
#